data_332181ac5652e91f706c82364e584e5f
#
_entry.id   332181ac5652e91f706c82364e584e5f
#
_cell.length_a   1.000
_cell.length_b   1.000
_cell.length_c   1.000
_cell.angle_alpha   90.00
_cell.angle_beta   90.00
_cell.angle_gamma   90.00
#
_symmetry.space_group_name_H-M   'P 1'
#
loop_
_entity.id
_entity.type
_entity.pdbx_description
1 polymer ?
#
loop_
_entity_poly.entity_id
_entity_poly.type
_entity_poly.pdbx_seq_one_letter_code
_entity_poly.pdbx_strand_id
1 'polypeptide(L)'
;MEFLNNQKMRYSWDECRLYVIDRLSWKIQGQVKHGVLESRDYFVEQASCLAHSYFRYKRCREVPQIQGSAEWEQIWPDIERIMDKQLENGRRKCIEKAVISTSMKAVLEPRLKESGIDYTAKYNKKSVDIRIKVSRTKILEVNIKHEDLNKSVDRLINATRALQELIEIAGNNLGLPNQR
;
A
#
# COMPACT_ATOMS: atom_id res chain seq x y z
N MET A 1 1.51 17.95 48.09
CA MET A 1 1.84 18.44 46.72
C MET A 1 2.40 17.36 45.80
N GLU A 2 3.14 16.38 46.28
CA GLU A 2 3.70 15.26 45.48
C GLU A 2 2.63 14.31 44.89
N PHE A 3 1.53 14.07 45.62
CA PHE A 3 0.46 13.20 45.17
C PHE A 3 -0.27 13.72 43.92
N LEU A 4 -0.49 15.03 43.83
CA LEU A 4 -1.15 15.67 42.66
C LEU A 4 -0.20 15.74 41.45
N ASN A 5 1.12 15.83 41.67
CA ASN A 5 2.10 15.76 40.58
C ASN A 5 2.23 14.36 40.00
N ASN A 6 2.19 13.32 40.86
CA ASN A 6 2.22 11.93 40.41
C ASN A 6 0.95 11.55 39.62
N GLN A 7 -0.23 12.03 40.01
CA GLN A 7 -1.45 11.78 39.24
C GLN A 7 -1.44 12.51 37.88
N LYS A 8 -0.96 13.76 37.81
CA LYS A 8 -0.82 14.48 36.54
C LYS A 8 0.21 13.84 35.61
N MET A 9 1.33 13.36 36.13
CA MET A 9 2.33 12.64 35.31
C MET A 9 1.79 11.30 34.84
N ARG A 10 1.09 10.55 35.68
CA ARG A 10 0.45 9.26 35.30
C ARG A 10 -0.56 9.45 34.19
N TYR A 11 -1.35 10.51 34.22
CA TYR A 11 -2.34 10.84 33.18
C TYR A 11 -1.67 11.15 31.83
N SER A 12 -0.56 11.89 31.84
CA SER A 12 0.16 12.23 30.61
C SER A 12 0.84 11.03 29.95
N TRP A 13 1.33 10.05 30.71
CA TRP A 13 1.91 8.83 30.17
C TRP A 13 0.86 7.86 29.60
N ASP A 14 -0.32 7.77 30.20
CA ASP A 14 -1.45 7.02 29.62
C ASP A 14 -1.94 7.62 28.31
N GLU A 15 -2.06 8.94 28.23
CA GLU A 15 -2.36 9.62 26.98
C GLU A 15 -1.25 9.44 25.95
N CYS A 16 0.01 9.47 26.36
CA CYS A 16 1.16 9.21 25.51
C CYS A 16 1.08 7.79 24.91
N ARG A 17 0.78 6.77 25.72
CA ARG A 17 0.57 5.39 25.29
C ARG A 17 -0.46 5.32 24.18
N LEU A 18 -1.65 5.89 24.39
CA LEU A 18 -2.72 5.88 23.40
C LEU A 18 -2.33 6.61 22.10
N TYR A 19 -1.66 7.75 22.23
CA TYR A 19 -1.16 8.49 21.08
C TYR A 19 -0.14 7.69 20.26
N VAL A 20 0.81 7.05 20.92
CA VAL A 20 1.84 6.23 20.25
C VAL A 20 1.19 5.05 19.53
N ILE A 21 0.26 4.33 20.19
CA ILE A 21 -0.46 3.22 19.59
C ILE A 21 -1.24 3.66 18.33
N ASP A 22 -1.98 4.76 18.42
CA ASP A 22 -2.77 5.28 17.29
C ASP A 22 -1.85 5.63 16.10
N ARG A 23 -0.77 6.38 16.34
CA ARG A 23 0.15 6.81 15.29
C ARG A 23 0.94 5.66 14.67
N LEU A 24 1.38 4.68 15.46
CA LEU A 24 2.00 3.46 14.93
C LEU A 24 1.01 2.67 14.07
N SER A 25 -0.22 2.51 14.56
CA SER A 25 -1.28 1.81 13.83
C SER A 25 -1.52 2.43 12.46
N TRP A 26 -1.60 3.75 12.42
CA TRP A 26 -1.79 4.49 11.16
C TRP A 26 -0.60 4.30 10.20
N LYS A 27 0.64 4.38 10.71
CA LYS A 27 1.86 4.15 9.91
C LYS A 27 1.91 2.73 9.34
N ILE A 28 1.66 1.71 10.17
CA ILE A 28 1.64 0.31 9.74
C ILE A 28 0.57 0.08 8.66
N GLN A 29 -0.66 0.59 8.87
CA GLN A 29 -1.72 0.46 7.89
C GLN A 29 -1.39 1.16 6.56
N GLY A 30 -0.77 2.33 6.63
CA GLY A 30 -0.29 3.07 5.45
C GLY A 30 0.72 2.24 4.65
N GLN A 31 1.71 1.66 5.30
CA GLN A 31 2.71 0.82 4.65
C GLN A 31 2.10 -0.46 4.05
N VAL A 32 1.23 -1.14 4.79
CA VAL A 32 0.50 -2.33 4.30
C VAL A 32 -0.35 -2.02 3.07
N LYS A 33 -0.99 -0.85 3.03
CA LYS A 33 -1.74 -0.39 1.85
C LYS A 33 -0.87 -0.32 0.60
N HIS A 34 0.38 0.10 0.75
CA HIS A 34 1.35 0.16 -0.35
C HIS A 34 2.08 -1.17 -0.60
N GLY A 35 1.86 -2.20 0.22
CA GLY A 35 2.49 -3.52 0.08
C GLY A 35 3.95 -3.55 0.55
N VAL A 36 4.38 -2.54 1.28
CA VAL A 36 5.72 -2.43 1.89
C VAL A 36 5.52 -2.37 3.39
N LEU A 37 6.26 -3.18 4.13
CA LEU A 37 6.23 -3.16 5.59
C LEU A 37 7.67 -3.21 6.11
N GLU A 38 8.04 -2.18 6.84
CA GLU A 38 9.35 -2.05 7.47
C GLU A 38 9.56 -3.08 8.59
N SER A 39 10.80 -3.18 9.07
CA SER A 39 11.19 -4.08 10.16
C SER A 39 10.51 -3.70 11.48
N ARG A 40 10.48 -4.66 12.40
CA ARG A 40 10.02 -4.42 13.78
C ARG A 40 10.85 -3.33 14.46
N ASP A 41 12.17 -3.36 14.29
CA ASP A 41 13.09 -2.41 14.92
C ASP A 41 12.81 -0.97 14.47
N TYR A 42 12.49 -0.77 13.19
CA TYR A 42 12.05 0.53 12.70
C TYR A 42 10.85 1.06 13.49
N PHE A 43 9.85 0.22 13.76
CA PHE A 43 8.65 0.65 14.50
C PHE A 43 8.92 0.84 16.00
N VAL A 44 9.87 0.11 16.59
CA VAL A 44 10.35 0.35 17.96
C VAL A 44 10.98 1.74 18.09
N GLU A 45 11.84 2.11 17.15
CA GLU A 45 12.42 3.47 17.08
C GLU A 45 11.34 4.53 16.88
N GLN A 46 10.39 4.27 15.98
CA GLN A 46 9.27 5.19 15.74
C GLN A 46 8.40 5.41 16.99
N ALA A 47 8.20 4.37 17.81
CA ALA A 47 7.45 4.48 19.06
C ALA A 47 8.11 5.50 20.01
N SER A 48 9.42 5.41 20.20
CA SER A 48 10.17 6.35 21.03
C SER A 48 10.11 7.78 20.48
N CYS A 49 10.27 7.95 19.16
CA CYS A 49 10.15 9.26 18.50
C CYS A 49 8.75 9.86 18.66
N LEU A 50 7.71 9.05 18.57
CA LEU A 50 6.32 9.47 18.74
C LEU A 50 6.05 9.89 20.19
N ALA A 51 6.54 9.13 21.18
CA ALA A 51 6.42 9.52 22.59
C ALA A 51 7.10 10.85 22.87
N HIS A 52 8.33 11.05 22.37
CA HIS A 52 9.04 12.33 22.47
C HIS A 52 8.25 13.47 21.82
N SER A 53 7.69 13.21 20.63
CA SER A 53 6.88 14.21 19.91
C SER A 53 5.60 14.56 20.65
N TYR A 54 4.96 13.59 21.34
CA TYR A 54 3.79 13.81 22.16
C TYR A 54 4.07 14.83 23.28
N PHE A 55 5.14 14.64 24.06
CA PHE A 55 5.49 15.55 25.14
C PHE A 55 5.87 16.94 24.65
N ARG A 56 6.57 17.04 23.52
CA ARG A 56 6.86 18.34 22.88
C ARG A 56 5.57 19.05 22.45
N TYR A 57 4.64 18.34 21.84
CA TYR A 57 3.35 18.89 21.43
C TYR A 57 2.52 19.40 22.61
N LYS A 58 2.51 18.68 23.74
CA LYS A 58 1.84 19.10 24.98
C LYS A 58 2.55 20.22 25.70
N ARG A 59 3.64 20.77 25.13
CA ARG A 59 4.43 21.89 25.71
C ARG A 59 4.92 21.60 27.13
N CYS A 60 5.28 20.36 27.40
CA CYS A 60 5.95 20.02 28.64
C CYS A 60 7.23 20.88 28.78
N ARG A 61 7.44 21.49 29.93
CA ARG A 61 8.63 22.33 30.18
C ARG A 61 9.92 21.56 29.94
N GLU A 62 9.94 20.33 30.36
CA GLU A 62 11.02 19.39 30.13
C GLU A 62 10.41 18.13 29.47
N VAL A 63 10.95 17.74 28.34
CA VAL A 63 10.56 16.49 27.70
C VAL A 63 11.21 15.36 28.49
N PRO A 64 10.45 14.41 29.06
CA PRO A 64 11.01 13.34 29.85
C PRO A 64 11.94 12.46 28.99
N GLN A 65 12.92 11.85 29.63
CA GLN A 65 13.67 10.78 29.01
C GLN A 65 12.71 9.63 28.72
N ILE A 66 12.60 9.22 27.45
CA ILE A 66 11.65 8.17 27.05
C ILE A 66 12.26 6.80 27.35
N GLN A 67 13.31 6.44 26.62
CA GLN A 67 13.95 5.13 26.81
C GLN A 67 14.65 5.03 28.15
N GLY A 68 14.39 3.94 28.89
CA GLY A 68 14.99 3.68 30.20
C GLY A 68 14.33 4.41 31.37
N SER A 69 13.20 5.12 31.16
CA SER A 69 12.40 5.65 32.26
C SER A 69 11.44 4.60 32.79
N ALA A 70 11.18 4.63 34.11
CA ALA A 70 10.26 3.67 34.75
C ALA A 70 8.84 3.75 34.18
N GLU A 71 8.41 4.95 33.82
CA GLU A 71 7.09 5.21 33.23
C GLU A 71 6.99 4.63 31.81
N TRP A 72 8.06 4.76 30.99
CA TRP A 72 8.10 4.14 29.67
C TRP A 72 8.03 2.62 29.78
N GLU A 73 8.79 2.02 30.68
CA GLU A 73 8.80 0.58 30.92
C GLU A 73 7.43 0.05 31.37
N GLN A 74 6.60 0.90 32.01
CA GLN A 74 5.23 0.51 32.41
C GLN A 74 4.26 0.50 31.21
N ILE A 75 4.40 1.42 30.24
CA ILE A 75 3.48 1.53 29.11
C ILE A 75 3.96 0.77 27.88
N TRP A 76 5.25 0.47 27.79
CA TRP A 76 5.87 -0.17 26.65
C TRP A 76 5.26 -1.55 26.31
N PRO A 77 5.00 -2.46 27.27
CA PRO A 77 4.44 -3.79 26.97
C PRO A 77 3.10 -3.75 26.25
N ASP A 78 2.26 -2.77 26.55
CA ASP A 78 0.99 -2.57 25.84
C ASP A 78 1.18 -2.07 24.41
N ILE A 79 2.10 -1.11 24.23
CA ILE A 79 2.46 -0.59 22.91
C ILE A 79 3.04 -1.70 22.05
N GLU A 80 4.01 -2.45 22.60
CA GLU A 80 4.69 -3.55 21.93
C GLU A 80 3.73 -4.65 21.49
N ARG A 81 2.88 -5.11 22.40
CA ARG A 81 1.87 -6.14 22.12
C ARG A 81 0.94 -5.75 20.97
N ILE A 82 0.45 -4.50 20.95
CA ILE A 82 -0.45 -4.02 19.91
C ILE A 82 0.29 -3.84 18.59
N MET A 83 1.49 -3.27 18.63
CA MET A 83 2.37 -3.11 17.49
C MET A 83 2.70 -4.46 16.84
N ASP A 84 3.14 -5.44 17.60
CA ASP A 84 3.51 -6.76 17.10
C ASP A 84 2.32 -7.50 16.48
N LYS A 85 1.14 -7.43 17.08
CA LYS A 85 -0.09 -7.97 16.50
C LYS A 85 -0.43 -7.31 15.15
N GLN A 86 -0.22 -6.00 15.04
CA GLN A 86 -0.49 -5.28 13.80
C GLN A 86 0.54 -5.58 12.72
N LEU A 87 1.82 -5.71 13.08
CA LEU A 87 2.89 -6.10 12.17
C LEU A 87 2.69 -7.51 11.62
N GLU A 88 2.31 -8.47 12.46
CA GLU A 88 2.00 -9.83 12.02
C GLU A 88 0.84 -9.85 11.02
N ASN A 89 -0.26 -9.18 11.35
CA ASN A 89 -1.40 -9.04 10.44
C ASN A 89 -1.03 -8.31 9.14
N GLY A 90 -0.17 -7.30 9.23
CA GLY A 90 0.34 -6.55 8.10
C GLY A 90 1.19 -7.41 7.17
N ARG A 91 2.13 -8.18 7.71
CA ARG A 91 2.97 -9.12 6.95
C ARG A 91 2.12 -10.13 6.18
N ARG A 92 1.15 -10.74 6.85
CA ARG A 92 0.21 -11.67 6.19
C ARG A 92 -0.49 -11.03 5.00
N LYS A 93 -1.04 -9.81 5.17
CA LYS A 93 -1.71 -9.08 4.08
C LYS A 93 -0.76 -8.72 2.93
N CYS A 94 0.49 -8.34 3.22
CA CYS A 94 1.49 -8.05 2.20
C CYS A 94 1.85 -9.31 1.39
N ILE A 95 2.03 -10.45 2.07
CA ILE A 95 2.30 -11.76 1.42
C ILE A 95 1.13 -12.17 0.54
N GLU A 96 -0.11 -12.12 1.05
CA GLU A 96 -1.31 -12.42 0.26
C GLU A 96 -1.39 -11.56 -1.01
N LYS A 97 -1.12 -10.26 -0.89
CA LYS A 97 -1.12 -9.34 -2.01
C LYS A 97 -0.03 -9.68 -3.03
N ALA A 98 1.17 -10.00 -2.57
CA ALA A 98 2.29 -10.37 -3.43
C ALA A 98 2.01 -11.68 -4.19
N VAL A 99 1.48 -12.71 -3.51
CA VAL A 99 1.13 -14.00 -4.13
C VAL A 99 0.07 -13.80 -5.22
N ILE A 100 -1.01 -13.07 -4.94
CA ILE A 100 -2.06 -12.79 -5.92
C ILE A 100 -1.50 -12.01 -7.11
N SER A 101 -0.72 -10.97 -6.86
CA SER A 101 -0.10 -10.17 -7.92
C SER A 101 0.82 -11.02 -8.80
N THR A 102 1.63 -11.91 -8.21
CA THR A 102 2.54 -12.79 -8.96
C THR A 102 1.76 -13.80 -9.81
N SER A 103 0.70 -14.40 -9.27
CA SER A 103 -0.13 -15.33 -10.02
C SER A 103 -0.84 -14.67 -11.21
N MET A 104 -1.37 -13.46 -11.02
CA MET A 104 -1.96 -12.68 -12.10
C MET A 104 -0.95 -12.35 -13.21
N LYS A 105 0.26 -11.95 -12.82
CA LYS A 105 1.35 -11.66 -13.75
C LYS A 105 1.73 -12.88 -14.58
N ALA A 106 1.88 -14.02 -13.94
CA ALA A 106 2.25 -15.29 -14.61
C ALA A 106 1.24 -15.71 -15.68
N VAL A 107 -0.03 -15.35 -15.54
CA VAL A 107 -1.06 -15.64 -16.54
C VAL A 107 -1.13 -14.57 -17.63
N LEU A 108 -1.07 -13.31 -17.25
CA LEU A 108 -1.34 -12.17 -18.14
C LEU A 108 -0.16 -11.81 -19.04
N GLU A 109 1.05 -11.68 -18.44
CA GLU A 109 2.20 -11.10 -19.14
C GLU A 109 2.69 -11.93 -20.33
N PRO A 110 2.80 -13.28 -20.27
CA PRO A 110 3.19 -14.08 -21.43
C PRO A 110 2.25 -13.87 -22.62
N ARG A 111 0.94 -13.93 -22.36
CA ARG A 111 -0.10 -13.83 -23.41
C ARG A 111 -0.12 -12.46 -24.08
N LEU A 112 0.00 -11.37 -23.31
CA LEU A 112 0.05 -10.03 -23.88
C LEU A 112 1.35 -9.78 -24.64
N LYS A 113 2.49 -10.31 -24.16
CA LYS A 113 3.76 -10.23 -24.89
C LYS A 113 3.72 -10.99 -26.20
N GLU A 114 3.22 -12.22 -26.20
CA GLU A 114 3.07 -13.05 -27.42
C GLU A 114 2.12 -12.40 -28.44
N SER A 115 1.12 -11.65 -27.97
CA SER A 115 0.21 -10.94 -28.86
C SER A 115 0.80 -9.70 -29.52
N GLY A 116 1.98 -9.21 -29.07
CA GLY A 116 2.61 -7.99 -29.56
C GLY A 116 1.91 -6.68 -29.16
N ILE A 117 1.00 -6.75 -28.20
CA ILE A 117 0.22 -5.59 -27.74
C ILE A 117 1.04 -4.75 -26.76
N ASP A 118 1.11 -3.44 -27.00
CA ASP A 118 1.72 -2.47 -26.06
C ASP A 118 0.75 -2.17 -24.91
N TYR A 119 1.16 -2.51 -23.69
CA TYR A 119 0.30 -2.39 -22.52
C TYR A 119 1.05 -1.98 -21.26
N THR A 120 0.30 -1.44 -20.30
CA THR A 120 0.71 -1.30 -18.90
C THR A 120 -0.32 -1.95 -18.00
N ALA A 121 0.12 -2.61 -16.93
CA ALA A 121 -0.76 -3.31 -16.00
C ALA A 121 -0.50 -2.91 -14.55
N LYS A 122 -1.58 -2.63 -13.81
CA LYS A 122 -1.55 -2.36 -12.37
C LYS A 122 -2.32 -3.46 -11.64
N TYR A 123 -1.61 -4.22 -10.83
CA TYR A 123 -2.17 -5.37 -10.12
C TYR A 123 -2.74 -4.94 -8.76
N ASN A 124 -4.04 -5.22 -8.55
CA ASN A 124 -4.76 -4.98 -7.31
C ASN A 124 -5.07 -6.33 -6.63
N LYS A 125 -5.62 -6.29 -5.39
CA LYS A 125 -5.92 -7.53 -4.63
C LYS A 125 -6.89 -8.48 -5.34
N LYS A 126 -7.87 -7.95 -6.08
CA LYS A 126 -8.95 -8.74 -6.71
C LYS A 126 -9.05 -8.54 -8.22
N SER A 127 -8.26 -7.67 -8.79
CA SER A 127 -8.34 -7.31 -10.20
C SER A 127 -7.02 -6.78 -10.72
N VAL A 128 -6.89 -6.72 -12.04
CA VAL A 128 -5.82 -6.03 -12.73
C VAL A 128 -6.43 -4.93 -13.61
N ASP A 129 -5.86 -3.72 -13.52
CA ASP A 129 -6.17 -2.61 -14.41
C ASP A 129 -5.16 -2.64 -15.55
N ILE A 130 -5.63 -2.80 -16.78
CA ILE A 130 -4.79 -2.90 -17.98
C ILE A 130 -5.09 -1.68 -18.84
N ARG A 131 -4.03 -0.98 -19.25
CA ARG A 131 -4.08 0.08 -20.24
C ARG A 131 -3.38 -0.40 -21.49
N ILE A 132 -4.08 -0.43 -22.60
CA ILE A 132 -3.58 -0.88 -23.89
C ILE A 132 -3.54 0.31 -24.83
N LYS A 133 -2.41 0.51 -25.47
CA LYS A 133 -2.25 1.51 -26.50
C LYS A 133 -2.77 0.96 -27.82
N VAL A 134 -3.95 1.43 -28.22
CA VAL A 134 -4.60 0.98 -29.47
C VAL A 134 -4.10 1.79 -30.67
N SER A 135 -3.83 3.10 -30.48
CA SER A 135 -3.21 3.99 -31.46
C SER A 135 -2.37 5.06 -30.76
N ARG A 136 -1.75 5.99 -31.52
CA ARG A 136 -0.96 7.09 -30.92
C ARG A 136 -1.76 7.93 -29.90
N THR A 137 -3.06 8.08 -30.12
CA THR A 137 -3.93 8.95 -29.33
C THR A 137 -4.99 8.20 -28.52
N LYS A 138 -5.16 6.90 -28.72
CA LYS A 138 -6.24 6.13 -28.09
C LYS A 138 -5.69 5.05 -27.19
N ILE A 139 -6.15 5.05 -25.94
CA ILE A 139 -5.86 4.07 -24.91
C ILE A 139 -7.16 3.38 -24.53
N LEU A 140 -7.14 2.06 -24.51
CA LEU A 140 -8.20 1.23 -23.95
C LEU A 140 -7.85 0.89 -22.50
N GLU A 141 -8.77 1.20 -21.58
CA GLU A 141 -8.62 0.83 -20.16
C GLU A 141 -9.61 -0.28 -19.82
N VAL A 142 -9.10 -1.35 -19.25
CA VAL A 142 -9.89 -2.52 -18.88
C VAL A 142 -9.53 -2.97 -17.47
N ASN A 143 -10.55 -3.23 -16.65
CA ASN A 143 -10.41 -3.86 -15.35
C ASN A 143 -10.83 -5.32 -15.46
N ILE A 144 -9.95 -6.26 -15.14
CA ILE A 144 -10.22 -7.70 -15.15
C ILE A 144 -10.16 -8.23 -13.72
N LYS A 145 -11.22 -8.89 -13.28
CA LYS A 145 -11.23 -9.58 -11.99
C LYS A 145 -10.36 -10.83 -12.05
N HIS A 146 -9.76 -11.19 -10.91
CA HIS A 146 -8.90 -12.36 -10.81
C HIS A 146 -9.58 -13.67 -11.24
N GLU A 147 -10.84 -13.85 -10.84
CA GLU A 147 -11.66 -15.03 -11.19
C GLU A 147 -11.92 -15.18 -12.69
N ASP A 148 -11.95 -14.06 -13.43
CA ASP A 148 -12.22 -14.03 -14.87
C ASP A 148 -10.96 -13.94 -15.73
N LEU A 149 -9.77 -13.91 -15.12
CA LEU A 149 -8.53 -13.55 -15.80
C LEU A 149 -8.27 -14.39 -17.05
N ASN A 150 -8.36 -15.71 -16.95
CA ASN A 150 -8.08 -16.62 -18.06
C ASN A 150 -9.02 -16.43 -19.25
N LYS A 151 -10.32 -16.22 -19.00
CA LYS A 151 -11.32 -16.02 -20.06
C LYS A 151 -11.26 -14.63 -20.68
N SER A 152 -10.93 -13.63 -19.85
CA SER A 152 -10.97 -12.24 -20.26
C SER A 152 -9.72 -11.81 -21.01
N VAL A 153 -8.56 -12.44 -20.79
CA VAL A 153 -7.31 -12.11 -21.50
C VAL A 153 -7.45 -12.40 -23.00
N ASP A 154 -7.98 -13.57 -23.39
CA ASP A 154 -8.14 -13.91 -24.80
C ASP A 154 -9.15 -13.00 -25.49
N ARG A 155 -10.25 -12.68 -24.81
CA ARG A 155 -11.24 -11.70 -25.31
C ARG A 155 -10.63 -10.32 -25.49
N LEU A 156 -9.81 -9.89 -24.54
CA LEU A 156 -9.13 -8.59 -24.59
C LEU A 156 -8.16 -8.51 -25.78
N ILE A 157 -7.35 -9.55 -26.00
CA ILE A 157 -6.41 -9.65 -27.12
C ILE A 157 -7.16 -9.57 -28.46
N ASN A 158 -8.21 -10.37 -28.61
CA ASN A 158 -9.00 -10.39 -29.83
C ASN A 158 -9.71 -9.05 -30.08
N ALA A 159 -10.31 -8.45 -29.06
CA ALA A 159 -10.95 -7.12 -29.19
C ALA A 159 -9.94 -6.03 -29.52
N THR A 160 -8.73 -6.08 -28.94
CA THR A 160 -7.68 -5.09 -29.24
C THR A 160 -7.22 -5.18 -30.69
N ARG A 161 -6.98 -6.39 -31.21
CA ARG A 161 -6.62 -6.61 -32.61
C ARG A 161 -7.70 -6.10 -33.57
N ALA A 162 -8.96 -6.46 -33.30
CA ALA A 162 -10.09 -5.99 -34.12
C ALA A 162 -10.19 -4.46 -34.13
N LEU A 163 -9.96 -3.79 -33.00
CA LEU A 163 -9.93 -2.34 -32.92
C LEU A 163 -8.75 -1.72 -33.69
N GLN A 164 -7.58 -2.33 -33.66
CA GLN A 164 -6.41 -1.87 -34.41
C GLN A 164 -6.65 -1.97 -35.91
N GLU A 165 -7.19 -3.09 -36.38
CA GLU A 165 -7.59 -3.31 -37.79
C GLU A 165 -8.61 -2.28 -38.25
N LEU A 166 -9.66 -2.02 -37.45
CA LEU A 166 -10.68 -1.02 -37.79
C LEU A 166 -10.10 0.41 -37.90
N ILE A 167 -9.17 0.76 -37.01
CA ILE A 167 -8.49 2.05 -37.05
C ILE A 167 -7.62 2.19 -38.30
N GLU A 168 -6.94 1.12 -38.69
CA GLU A 168 -6.11 1.08 -39.90
C GLU A 168 -6.97 1.22 -41.19
N ILE A 169 -8.06 0.47 -41.27
CA ILE A 169 -9.03 0.58 -42.39
C ILE A 169 -9.64 2.00 -42.48
N ALA A 170 -10.05 2.57 -41.34
CA ALA A 170 -10.60 3.92 -41.30
C ALA A 170 -9.57 4.96 -41.70
N GLY A 171 -8.31 4.82 -41.29
CA GLY A 171 -7.21 5.69 -41.65
C GLY A 171 -6.92 5.65 -43.15
N ASN A 172 -6.91 4.48 -43.75
CA ASN A 172 -6.68 4.27 -45.17
C ASN A 172 -7.84 4.87 -46.04
N ASN A 173 -9.09 4.69 -45.59
CA ASN A 173 -10.27 5.23 -46.28
C ASN A 173 -10.36 6.75 -46.20
N LEU A 174 -9.76 7.40 -45.21
CA LEU A 174 -9.74 8.85 -45.05
C LEU A 174 -8.52 9.50 -45.72
N GLY A 175 -7.66 8.75 -46.40
CA GLY A 175 -6.48 9.27 -47.11
C GLY A 175 -5.42 9.89 -46.17
N LEU A 176 -5.49 9.56 -44.89
CA LEU A 176 -4.48 10.02 -43.93
C LEU A 176 -3.21 9.20 -44.12
N PRO A 177 -2.03 9.82 -44.30
CA PRO A 177 -0.80 9.08 -44.50
C PRO A 177 -0.51 8.17 -43.31
N ASN A 178 -0.26 6.89 -43.61
CA ASN A 178 0.22 5.89 -42.62
C ASN A 178 1.51 6.41 -42.00
N GLN A 179 1.40 7.07 -40.87
CA GLN A 179 2.55 7.46 -40.07
C GLN A 179 2.96 6.26 -39.23
N ARG A 180 3.84 5.41 -39.83
CA ARG A 180 4.60 4.37 -39.09
C ARG A 180 5.53 4.95 -38.06
#